data_b31dc94622bf8578f9fcb125b5a2d02d
#
_entry.id   b31dc94622bf8578f9fcb125b5a2d02d
#
_cell.length_a   1.000
_cell.length_b   1.000
_cell.length_c   1.000
_cell.angle_alpha   90.00
_cell.angle_beta   90.00
_cell.angle_gamma   90.00
#
_symmetry.space_group_name_H-M   'P 1'
#
loop_
_entity.id
_entity.type
_entity.pdbx_description
1 polymer ?
#
loop_
_entity_poly.entity_id
_entity_poly.type
_entity_poly.pdbx_seq_one_letter_code
_entity_poly.pdbx_strand_id
1 'polypeptide(L)'
;MGTHLAKLLSKERQDCVLIDENEDRLEELADYDILTLQGSPTSIKTLKEAGAEAADLLVGVTPDESRNLNACILAHALGTRKTVARIDNYEYLAPQLEPFFKNLGIDSLIYPEVLAATDINNGLRMSWVRQRWDVHGGALVMLGVKLRETCEILNKPLRELCGADDPYHIVAIKRGAETIIPGGNDELHNLDFAYFMTTKEYIPYIRTICGKEHYADVKNVIIMGGGKTAVRAALTTPDYMNVKIVEADERRCEKLNELLNETDTMVIHGDGRNIDLLLEEGIKNTQAFVALTGNAETNILACMTAKRLGVRKTIAMVENLDYVGMAEELDIGTIINKKTIAASHIYQLLLDADVSNLRSLMTVDSDVAEFTAAEGSAVTRKPVKDLGLPSGMTIGGLVRNGKGMLVNGGSLILPGDSVMVFCHENNLKKVERFFKQRSLW
;
A
#
# COMPACT_ATOMS: atom_id res chain seq x y z
N MET A 1 -2.18 -5.30 14.82
CA MET A 1 -2.52 -4.14 13.94
C MET A 1 -2.51 -2.84 14.74
N GLY A 2 -3.22 -2.72 15.87
CA GLY A 2 -3.28 -1.52 16.69
C GLY A 2 -1.91 -0.98 17.10
N THR A 3 -1.04 -1.83 17.66
CA THR A 3 0.34 -1.48 18.01
C THR A 3 1.13 -0.89 16.83
N HIS A 4 1.00 -1.48 15.63
CA HIS A 4 1.70 -0.99 14.44
C HIS A 4 1.14 0.37 13.97
N LEU A 5 -0.18 0.52 13.97
CA LEU A 5 -0.83 1.80 13.65
C LEU A 5 -0.41 2.89 14.65
N ALA A 6 -0.42 2.59 15.95
CA ALA A 6 0.00 3.53 16.98
C ALA A 6 1.46 3.99 16.79
N LYS A 7 2.38 3.06 16.48
CA LYS A 7 3.79 3.38 16.16
C LYS A 7 3.90 4.28 14.94
N LEU A 8 3.12 4.04 13.88
CA LEU A 8 3.09 4.89 12.69
C LEU A 8 2.58 6.30 13.04
N LEU A 9 1.46 6.39 13.78
CA LEU A 9 0.87 7.68 14.17
C LEU A 9 1.80 8.48 15.08
N SER A 10 2.51 7.83 16.01
CA SER A 10 3.51 8.47 16.87
C SER A 10 4.68 9.04 16.04
N LYS A 11 5.19 8.29 15.05
CA LYS A 11 6.19 8.80 14.10
C LYS A 11 5.72 10.05 13.37
N GLU A 12 4.45 10.09 12.98
CA GLU A 12 3.81 11.23 12.33
C GLU A 12 3.39 12.35 13.31
N ARG A 13 3.87 12.27 14.57
CA ARG A 13 3.60 13.26 15.63
C ARG A 13 2.10 13.48 15.87
N GLN A 14 1.33 12.40 15.80
CA GLN A 14 -0.07 12.39 16.21
C GLN A 14 -0.16 12.00 17.68
N ASP A 15 -0.97 12.72 18.44
CA ASP A 15 -1.32 12.34 19.81
C ASP A 15 -2.15 11.05 19.75
N CYS A 16 -1.64 9.98 20.34
CA CYS A 16 -2.23 8.66 20.22
C CYS A 16 -2.46 8.02 21.60
N VAL A 17 -3.67 7.51 21.82
CA VAL A 17 -4.00 6.68 22.98
C VAL A 17 -4.30 5.26 22.50
N LEU A 18 -3.56 4.28 23.00
CA LEU A 18 -3.81 2.87 22.73
C LEU A 18 -4.53 2.22 23.90
N ILE A 19 -5.70 1.60 23.62
CA ILE A 19 -6.45 0.79 24.59
C ILE A 19 -6.25 -0.69 24.25
N ASP A 20 -5.77 -1.48 25.18
CA ASP A 20 -5.73 -2.96 25.10
C ASP A 20 -6.05 -3.57 26.48
N GLU A 21 -6.66 -4.75 26.51
CA GLU A 21 -6.89 -5.50 27.75
C GLU A 21 -5.63 -6.21 28.25
N ASN A 22 -4.66 -6.47 27.33
CA ASN A 22 -3.42 -7.17 27.60
C ASN A 22 -2.29 -6.17 27.92
N GLU A 23 -1.79 -6.23 29.16
CA GLU A 23 -0.74 -5.36 29.67
C GLU A 23 0.59 -5.56 28.92
N ASP A 24 0.97 -6.80 28.60
CA ASP A 24 2.23 -7.11 27.89
C ASP A 24 2.32 -6.36 26.55
N ARG A 25 1.19 -6.23 25.84
CA ARG A 25 1.14 -5.47 24.57
C ARG A 25 1.29 -3.98 24.74
N LEU A 26 0.87 -3.45 25.88
CA LEU A 26 1.04 -2.04 26.22
C LEU A 26 2.49 -1.75 26.61
N GLU A 27 3.16 -2.67 27.31
CA GLU A 27 4.57 -2.57 27.66
C GLU A 27 5.48 -2.50 26.42
N GLU A 28 5.14 -3.20 25.32
CA GLU A 28 5.87 -3.10 24.05
C GLU A 28 5.94 -1.69 23.46
N LEU A 29 5.14 -0.76 23.97
CA LEU A 29 5.06 0.62 23.50
C LEU A 29 5.68 1.64 24.45
N ALA A 30 6.30 1.20 25.55
CA ALA A 30 6.86 2.06 26.57
C ALA A 30 7.92 3.06 26.05
N ASP A 31 8.62 2.70 24.97
CA ASP A 31 9.66 3.54 24.35
C ASP A 31 9.13 4.51 23.30
N TYR A 32 7.80 4.51 23.06
CA TYR A 32 7.15 5.36 22.05
C TYR A 32 6.35 6.47 22.73
N ASP A 33 6.21 7.60 22.05
CA ASP A 33 5.33 8.71 22.47
C ASP A 33 3.86 8.35 22.21
N ILE A 34 3.36 7.37 22.99
CA ILE A 34 2.01 6.82 22.90
C ILE A 34 1.48 6.66 24.33
N LEU A 35 0.32 7.27 24.60
CA LEU A 35 -0.36 7.03 25.86
C LEU A 35 -1.05 5.65 25.80
N THR A 36 -0.76 4.80 26.79
CA THR A 36 -1.37 3.46 26.91
C THR A 36 -2.41 3.42 28.02
N LEU A 37 -3.52 2.74 27.78
CA LEU A 37 -4.59 2.57 28.74
C LEU A 37 -5.04 1.10 28.77
N GLN A 38 -4.87 0.44 29.92
CA GLN A 38 -5.36 -0.92 30.07
C GLN A 38 -6.88 -0.91 30.31
N GLY A 39 -7.64 -1.59 29.44
CA GLY A 39 -9.08 -1.71 29.58
C GLY A 39 -9.80 -2.23 28.36
N SER A 40 -11.10 -2.42 28.49
CA SER A 40 -11.94 -2.86 27.37
C SER A 40 -12.26 -1.70 26.41
N PRO A 41 -12.08 -1.88 25.08
CA PRO A 41 -12.44 -0.86 24.11
C PRO A 41 -13.96 -0.62 23.99
N THR A 42 -14.78 -1.46 24.62
CA THR A 42 -16.23 -1.32 24.68
C THR A 42 -16.73 -0.81 26.03
N SER A 43 -15.83 -0.41 26.93
CA SER A 43 -16.19 0.23 28.20
C SER A 43 -16.31 1.74 28.04
N ILE A 44 -17.49 2.30 28.34
CA ILE A 44 -17.72 3.76 28.30
C ILE A 44 -16.73 4.48 29.23
N LYS A 45 -16.44 3.92 30.41
CA LYS A 45 -15.47 4.48 31.32
C LYS A 45 -14.08 4.57 30.68
N THR A 46 -13.61 3.47 30.11
CA THR A 46 -12.29 3.41 29.44
C THR A 46 -12.23 4.38 28.27
N LEU A 47 -13.27 4.45 27.44
CA LEU A 47 -13.33 5.38 26.31
C LEU A 47 -13.27 6.85 26.76
N LYS A 48 -13.95 7.21 27.85
CA LYS A 48 -13.88 8.56 28.43
C LYS A 48 -12.50 8.87 29.00
N GLU A 49 -11.90 7.93 29.73
CA GLU A 49 -10.52 8.06 30.24
C GLU A 49 -9.50 8.23 29.10
N ALA A 50 -9.74 7.59 27.95
CA ALA A 50 -8.94 7.75 26.73
C ALA A 50 -9.19 9.07 25.98
N GLY A 51 -10.16 9.89 26.40
CA GLY A 51 -10.50 11.16 25.75
C GLY A 51 -11.32 11.02 24.48
N ALA A 52 -12.13 9.97 24.34
CA ALA A 52 -12.95 9.73 23.14
C ALA A 52 -13.89 10.88 22.79
N GLU A 53 -14.31 11.69 23.81
CA GLU A 53 -15.21 12.85 23.61
C GLU A 53 -14.59 13.96 22.75
N ALA A 54 -13.25 14.04 22.71
CA ALA A 54 -12.50 15.07 21.97
C ALA A 54 -11.60 14.48 20.86
N ALA A 55 -11.67 13.16 20.63
CA ALA A 55 -10.81 12.50 19.66
C ALA A 55 -11.23 12.81 18.22
N ASP A 56 -10.25 13.10 17.37
CA ASP A 56 -10.47 13.25 15.93
C ASP A 56 -10.84 11.93 15.26
N LEU A 57 -10.25 10.82 15.72
CA LEU A 57 -10.48 9.49 15.17
C LEU A 57 -10.42 8.41 16.24
N LEU A 58 -11.40 7.50 16.24
CA LEU A 58 -11.30 6.22 16.93
C LEU A 58 -11.17 5.09 15.92
N VAL A 59 -10.23 4.17 16.17
CA VAL A 59 -9.98 3.01 15.30
C VAL A 59 -10.16 1.72 16.09
N GLY A 60 -11.19 0.94 15.77
CA GLY A 60 -11.41 -0.41 16.30
C GLY A 60 -10.65 -1.43 15.46
N VAL A 61 -9.54 -2.00 15.98
CA VAL A 61 -8.65 -2.93 15.26
C VAL A 61 -8.31 -4.18 16.06
N THR A 62 -9.19 -4.58 16.98
CA THR A 62 -9.08 -5.85 17.69
C THR A 62 -9.28 -7.03 16.71
N PRO A 63 -8.97 -8.27 17.11
CA PRO A 63 -9.29 -9.44 16.29
C PRO A 63 -10.81 -9.68 16.13
N ASP A 64 -11.64 -9.16 17.01
CA ASP A 64 -13.10 -9.33 17.02
C ASP A 64 -13.81 -8.14 16.37
N GLU A 65 -14.41 -8.36 15.20
CA GLU A 65 -15.13 -7.30 14.46
C GLU A 65 -16.32 -6.73 15.23
N SER A 66 -17.03 -7.56 16.02
CA SER A 66 -18.19 -7.09 16.81
C SER A 66 -17.75 -6.11 17.88
N ARG A 67 -16.59 -6.33 18.50
CA ARG A 67 -15.98 -5.40 19.45
C ARG A 67 -15.56 -4.10 18.77
N ASN A 68 -15.00 -4.21 17.54
CA ASN A 68 -14.59 -3.04 16.78
C ASN A 68 -15.78 -2.17 16.39
N LEU A 69 -16.86 -2.77 15.90
CA LEU A 69 -18.11 -2.06 15.59
C LEU A 69 -18.71 -1.39 16.83
N ASN A 70 -18.81 -2.13 17.95
CA ASN A 70 -19.33 -1.59 19.20
C ASN A 70 -18.48 -0.43 19.74
N ALA A 71 -17.15 -0.54 19.71
CA ALA A 71 -16.25 0.53 20.13
C ALA A 71 -16.49 1.81 19.30
N CYS A 72 -16.65 1.69 17.99
CA CYS A 72 -16.94 2.82 17.11
C CYS A 72 -18.31 3.46 17.42
N ILE A 73 -19.37 2.66 17.61
CA ILE A 73 -20.71 3.16 17.96
C ILE A 73 -20.67 3.94 19.27
N LEU A 74 -20.02 3.39 20.31
CA LEU A 74 -19.90 4.03 21.61
C LEU A 74 -19.08 5.32 21.54
N ALA A 75 -17.97 5.32 20.83
CA ALA A 75 -17.12 6.50 20.65
C ALA A 75 -17.84 7.61 19.88
N HIS A 76 -18.55 7.27 18.81
CA HIS A 76 -19.39 8.23 18.10
C HIS A 76 -20.45 8.86 19.02
N ALA A 77 -21.14 8.04 19.82
CA ALA A 77 -22.15 8.53 20.80
C ALA A 77 -21.52 9.42 21.88
N LEU A 78 -20.21 9.26 22.18
CA LEU A 78 -19.49 10.12 23.13
C LEU A 78 -19.00 11.43 22.50
N GLY A 79 -18.94 11.55 21.15
CA GLY A 79 -18.54 12.78 20.47
C GLY A 79 -17.30 12.65 19.57
N THR A 80 -16.71 11.46 19.42
CA THR A 80 -15.59 11.24 18.48
C THR A 80 -15.97 11.67 17.06
N ARG A 81 -15.10 12.44 16.41
CA ARG A 81 -15.38 13.07 15.10
C ARG A 81 -15.48 12.06 13.96
N LYS A 82 -14.60 11.07 13.92
CA LYS A 82 -14.60 10.00 12.91
C LYS A 82 -14.37 8.65 13.57
N THR A 83 -14.91 7.60 12.98
CA THR A 83 -14.72 6.23 13.47
C THR A 83 -14.39 5.28 12.34
N VAL A 84 -13.51 4.33 12.61
CA VAL A 84 -13.06 3.31 11.66
C VAL A 84 -13.07 1.94 12.34
N ALA A 85 -13.76 0.96 11.76
CA ALA A 85 -13.80 -0.39 12.28
C ALA A 85 -13.13 -1.38 11.33
N ARG A 86 -12.17 -2.18 11.84
CA ARG A 86 -11.71 -3.37 11.16
C ARG A 86 -12.78 -4.45 11.21
N ILE A 87 -13.05 -5.04 10.06
CA ILE A 87 -14.00 -6.14 9.90
C ILE A 87 -13.33 -7.40 9.36
N ASP A 88 -14.01 -8.53 9.50
CA ASP A 88 -13.66 -9.84 8.98
C ASP A 88 -14.73 -10.42 8.06
N ASN A 89 -15.93 -9.81 8.04
CA ASN A 89 -17.04 -10.18 7.17
C ASN A 89 -17.10 -9.25 5.94
N TYR A 90 -16.86 -9.83 4.77
CA TYR A 90 -16.88 -9.10 3.51
C TYR A 90 -18.26 -8.54 3.13
N GLU A 91 -19.34 -9.18 3.55
CA GLU A 91 -20.71 -8.74 3.24
C GLU A 91 -20.97 -7.29 3.72
N TYR A 92 -20.29 -6.87 4.77
CA TYR A 92 -20.42 -5.50 5.32
C TYR A 92 -19.90 -4.41 4.39
N LEU A 93 -19.05 -4.77 3.41
CA LEU A 93 -18.57 -3.84 2.38
C LEU A 93 -19.54 -3.66 1.20
N ALA A 94 -20.70 -4.33 1.22
CA ALA A 94 -21.70 -4.17 0.18
C ALA A 94 -22.17 -2.70 0.12
N PRO A 95 -22.17 -2.03 -1.06
CA PRO A 95 -22.45 -0.58 -1.15
C PRO A 95 -23.80 -0.16 -0.54
N GLN A 96 -24.79 -1.04 -0.57
CA GLN A 96 -26.10 -0.79 0.05
C GLN A 96 -26.06 -0.72 1.58
N LEU A 97 -25.03 -1.28 2.24
CA LEU A 97 -24.85 -1.26 3.69
C LEU A 97 -24.05 -0.04 4.19
N GLU A 98 -23.40 0.69 3.31
CA GLU A 98 -22.63 1.88 3.70
C GLU A 98 -23.49 2.92 4.47
N PRO A 99 -24.71 3.29 4.03
CA PRO A 99 -25.56 4.20 4.79
C PRO A 99 -25.99 3.62 6.14
N PHE A 100 -26.17 2.29 6.23
CA PHE A 100 -26.52 1.63 7.51
C PHE A 100 -25.41 1.81 8.54
N PHE A 101 -24.15 1.53 8.19
CA PHE A 101 -23.03 1.69 9.10
C PHE A 101 -22.78 3.15 9.47
N LYS A 102 -22.90 4.09 8.51
CA LYS A 102 -22.79 5.52 8.78
C LYS A 102 -23.86 6.01 9.76
N ASN A 103 -25.10 5.53 9.64
CA ASN A 103 -26.18 5.87 10.59
C ASN A 103 -25.94 5.32 12.00
N LEU A 104 -25.15 4.24 12.14
CA LEU A 104 -24.69 3.73 13.42
C LEU A 104 -23.48 4.48 13.99
N GLY A 105 -22.96 5.49 13.28
CA GLY A 105 -21.78 6.24 13.68
C GLY A 105 -20.47 5.54 13.34
N ILE A 106 -20.45 4.70 12.30
CA ILE A 106 -19.25 4.07 11.76
C ILE A 106 -18.96 4.66 10.39
N ASP A 107 -17.96 5.54 10.30
CA ASP A 107 -17.66 6.29 9.09
C ASP A 107 -16.98 5.44 8.01
N SER A 108 -16.14 4.48 8.43
CA SER A 108 -15.41 3.62 7.51
C SER A 108 -15.22 2.21 8.05
N LEU A 109 -15.32 1.23 7.14
CA LEU A 109 -15.00 -0.16 7.40
C LEU A 109 -13.71 -0.53 6.67
N ILE A 110 -12.80 -1.24 7.36
CA ILE A 110 -11.54 -1.71 6.79
C ILE A 110 -11.48 -3.22 6.84
N TYR A 111 -11.25 -3.82 5.68
CA TYR A 111 -10.97 -5.24 5.53
C TYR A 111 -9.57 -5.42 4.93
N PRO A 112 -8.53 -5.65 5.76
CA PRO A 112 -7.13 -5.70 5.33
C PRO A 112 -6.86 -6.71 4.23
N GLU A 113 -7.60 -7.82 4.19
CA GLU A 113 -7.50 -8.86 3.18
C GLU A 113 -7.87 -8.38 1.78
N VAL A 114 -8.87 -7.50 1.67
CA VAL A 114 -9.27 -6.87 0.39
C VAL A 114 -8.22 -5.88 -0.07
N LEU A 115 -7.69 -5.07 0.83
CA LEU A 115 -6.62 -4.12 0.50
C LEU A 115 -5.36 -4.86 0.00
N ALA A 116 -4.96 -5.93 0.70
CA ALA A 116 -3.82 -6.76 0.30
C ALA A 116 -4.07 -7.47 -1.05
N ALA A 117 -5.27 -8.01 -1.28
CA ALA A 117 -5.65 -8.64 -2.54
C ALA A 117 -5.58 -7.66 -3.72
N THR A 118 -6.03 -6.42 -3.51
CA THR A 118 -5.92 -5.35 -4.51
C THR A 118 -4.46 -5.08 -4.87
N ASP A 119 -3.57 -5.01 -3.88
CA ASP A 119 -2.14 -4.79 -4.11
C ASP A 119 -1.47 -5.97 -4.81
N ILE A 120 -1.86 -7.21 -4.45
CA ILE A 120 -1.41 -8.43 -5.14
C ILE A 120 -1.79 -8.36 -6.61
N ASN A 121 -3.07 -8.12 -6.91
CA ASN A 121 -3.57 -8.09 -8.29
C ASN A 121 -2.97 -6.94 -9.11
N ASN A 122 -2.76 -5.77 -8.52
CA ASN A 122 -2.02 -4.69 -9.15
C ASN A 122 -0.57 -5.11 -9.47
N GLY A 123 0.07 -5.83 -8.55
CA GLY A 123 1.40 -6.39 -8.75
C GLY A 123 1.46 -7.47 -9.83
N LEU A 124 0.41 -8.27 -10.01
CA LEU A 124 0.34 -9.33 -11.02
C LEU A 124 0.19 -8.81 -12.46
N ARG A 125 -0.37 -7.62 -12.65
CA ARG A 125 -0.59 -7.04 -13.99
C ARG A 125 0.69 -6.89 -14.81
N MET A 126 1.87 -6.79 -14.15
CA MET A 126 3.17 -6.61 -14.81
C MET A 126 4.25 -7.43 -14.12
N SER A 127 4.79 -8.43 -14.80
CA SER A 127 5.83 -9.31 -14.25
C SER A 127 7.15 -8.58 -13.90
N TRP A 128 7.48 -7.51 -14.61
CA TRP A 128 8.73 -6.75 -14.50
C TRP A 128 8.66 -5.60 -13.47
N VAL A 129 7.45 -5.23 -13.01
CA VAL A 129 7.20 -4.19 -12.01
C VAL A 129 6.98 -4.84 -10.64
N ARG A 130 7.59 -4.31 -9.60
CA ARG A 130 7.34 -4.79 -8.23
C ARG A 130 6.16 -4.13 -7.57
N GLN A 131 6.02 -2.83 -7.79
CA GLN A 131 4.91 -2.04 -7.27
C GLN A 131 4.27 -1.25 -8.40
N ARG A 132 2.95 -1.24 -8.44
CA ARG A 132 2.17 -0.43 -9.36
C ARG A 132 1.05 0.27 -8.60
N TRP A 133 0.88 1.53 -8.88
CA TRP A 133 -0.22 2.31 -8.37
C TRP A 133 -0.85 3.13 -9.49
N ASP A 134 -2.12 2.89 -9.72
CA ASP A 134 -2.94 3.60 -10.69
C ASP A 134 -3.69 4.73 -9.97
N VAL A 135 -3.49 5.96 -10.41
CA VAL A 135 -4.13 7.17 -9.90
C VAL A 135 -5.24 7.57 -10.88
N HIS A 136 -6.43 7.91 -10.36
CA HIS A 136 -7.61 8.25 -11.17
C HIS A 136 -7.84 7.28 -12.33
N GLY A 137 -8.02 6.00 -12.02
CA GLY A 137 -8.25 4.97 -13.03
C GLY A 137 -7.10 4.78 -14.02
N GLY A 138 -5.90 5.30 -13.68
CA GLY A 138 -4.67 5.19 -14.44
C GLY A 138 -4.43 6.37 -15.38
N ALA A 139 -5.01 7.53 -15.11
CA ALA A 139 -4.62 8.79 -15.74
C ALA A 139 -3.12 9.07 -15.47
N LEU A 140 -2.67 8.79 -14.24
CA LEU A 140 -1.24 8.65 -13.90
C LEU A 140 -0.98 7.24 -13.36
N VAL A 141 0.24 6.76 -13.55
CA VAL A 141 0.70 5.46 -13.07
C VAL A 141 2.06 5.60 -12.42
N MET A 142 2.18 5.10 -11.19
CA MET A 142 3.47 4.93 -10.54
C MET A 142 3.94 3.49 -10.70
N LEU A 143 5.20 3.32 -11.12
CA LEU A 143 5.85 2.03 -11.29
C LEU A 143 7.11 1.94 -10.43
N GLY A 144 7.16 0.99 -9.51
CA GLY A 144 8.36 0.65 -8.75
C GLY A 144 9.13 -0.48 -9.45
N VAL A 145 10.34 -0.19 -9.93
CA VAL A 145 11.14 -1.10 -10.75
C VAL A 145 12.51 -1.34 -10.11
N LYS A 146 12.88 -2.60 -9.93
CA LYS A 146 14.26 -2.98 -9.56
C LYS A 146 15.14 -2.92 -10.80
N LEU A 147 16.12 -2.01 -10.83
CA LEU A 147 17.00 -1.81 -11.95
C LEU A 147 18.07 -2.92 -12.01
N ARG A 148 18.52 -3.24 -13.21
CA ARG A 148 19.54 -4.24 -13.49
C ARG A 148 20.53 -3.67 -14.52
N GLU A 149 21.65 -4.34 -14.70
CA GLU A 149 22.70 -3.94 -15.68
C GLU A 149 22.17 -3.72 -17.11
N THR A 150 21.05 -4.36 -17.44
CA THR A 150 20.38 -4.18 -18.75
C THR A 150 19.64 -2.85 -18.89
N CYS A 151 19.58 -2.04 -17.83
CA CYS A 151 18.86 -0.76 -17.85
C CYS A 151 19.72 0.31 -18.55
N GLU A 152 19.18 0.96 -19.58
CA GLU A 152 19.89 1.90 -20.45
C GLU A 152 20.15 3.27 -19.81
N ILE A 153 19.40 3.61 -18.74
CA ILE A 153 19.44 4.91 -18.08
C ILE A 153 20.34 4.94 -16.83
N LEU A 154 21.13 3.87 -16.59
CA LEU A 154 22.06 3.84 -15.46
C LEU A 154 23.23 4.81 -15.65
N ASN A 155 23.76 5.32 -14.52
CA ASN A 155 24.95 6.16 -14.43
C ASN A 155 24.88 7.43 -15.30
N LYS A 156 23.68 8.00 -15.42
CA LYS A 156 23.42 9.27 -16.09
C LYS A 156 22.69 10.19 -15.12
N PRO A 157 23.08 11.49 -15.04
CA PRO A 157 22.36 12.47 -14.22
C PRO A 157 20.89 12.58 -14.63
N LEU A 158 19.97 12.64 -13.65
CA LEU A 158 18.54 12.68 -13.94
C LEU A 158 18.10 13.92 -14.74
N ARG A 159 18.84 15.02 -14.67
CA ARG A 159 18.61 16.22 -15.52
C ARG A 159 18.77 15.94 -17.03
N GLU A 160 19.52 14.87 -17.39
CA GLU A 160 19.70 14.45 -18.78
C GLU A 160 18.65 13.42 -19.21
N LEU A 161 17.96 12.81 -18.22
CA LEU A 161 16.98 11.74 -18.41
C LEU A 161 15.54 12.21 -18.22
N CYS A 162 15.31 13.27 -17.47
CA CYS A 162 13.99 13.76 -17.06
C CYS A 162 13.86 15.24 -17.37
N GLY A 163 13.68 15.60 -18.63
CA GLY A 163 13.37 16.95 -19.09
C GLY A 163 11.89 17.33 -18.92
N ALA A 164 11.51 18.52 -19.39
CA ALA A 164 10.14 19.03 -19.26
C ALA A 164 9.10 18.23 -20.06
N ASP A 165 9.52 17.62 -21.17
CA ASP A 165 8.65 16.92 -22.12
C ASP A 165 8.86 15.39 -22.09
N ASP A 166 9.65 14.87 -21.12
CA ASP A 166 9.92 13.45 -21.04
C ASP A 166 8.70 12.66 -20.53
N PRO A 167 8.54 11.40 -20.99
CA PRO A 167 7.36 10.60 -20.70
C PRO A 167 7.32 10.02 -19.29
N TYR A 168 8.27 10.33 -18.43
CA TYR A 168 8.33 9.87 -17.04
C TYR A 168 9.08 10.84 -16.13
N HIS A 169 8.83 10.71 -14.84
CA HIS A 169 9.56 11.40 -13.77
C HIS A 169 10.00 10.39 -12.71
N ILE A 170 11.27 10.41 -12.29
CA ILE A 170 11.76 9.56 -11.20
C ILE A 170 11.55 10.29 -9.89
N VAL A 171 10.68 9.74 -9.04
CA VAL A 171 10.16 10.44 -7.86
C VAL A 171 10.77 9.94 -6.55
N ALA A 172 11.32 8.73 -6.53
CA ALA A 172 12.06 8.19 -5.40
C ALA A 172 13.04 7.11 -5.87
N ILE A 173 14.14 6.95 -5.17
CA ILE A 173 15.14 5.89 -5.39
C ILE A 173 15.47 5.27 -4.04
N LYS A 174 15.45 3.93 -3.96
CA LYS A 174 16.03 3.19 -2.83
C LYS A 174 17.34 2.56 -3.25
N ARG A 175 18.40 2.90 -2.55
CA ARG A 175 19.75 2.38 -2.73
C ARG A 175 20.23 1.74 -1.43
N GLY A 176 20.24 0.41 -1.36
CA GLY A 176 20.48 -0.31 -0.10
C GLY A 176 19.42 0.08 0.95
N ALA A 177 19.86 0.60 2.08
CA ALA A 177 18.98 1.07 3.15
C ALA A 177 18.54 2.55 3.00
N GLU A 178 19.17 3.31 2.07
CA GLU A 178 18.93 4.74 1.92
C GLU A 178 17.75 5.01 0.96
N THR A 179 16.92 5.97 1.33
CA THR A 179 15.85 6.52 0.48
C THR A 179 16.26 7.91 0.01
N ILE A 180 16.26 8.10 -1.29
CA ILE A 180 16.63 9.34 -1.96
C ILE A 180 15.38 9.90 -2.65
N ILE A 181 14.99 11.13 -2.32
CA ILE A 181 14.10 11.92 -3.15
C ILE A 181 14.99 12.70 -4.13
N PRO A 182 15.06 12.26 -5.40
CA PRO A 182 16.16 12.66 -6.25
C PRO A 182 16.03 14.08 -6.79
N GLY A 183 17.16 14.74 -6.96
CA GLY A 183 17.35 15.96 -7.71
C GLY A 183 18.01 15.69 -9.08
N GLY A 184 18.16 16.74 -9.89
CA GLY A 184 18.67 16.61 -11.25
C GLY A 184 20.12 16.10 -11.37
N ASN A 185 20.92 16.18 -10.30
CA ASN A 185 22.31 15.69 -10.31
C ASN A 185 22.46 14.25 -9.83
N ASP A 186 21.40 13.66 -9.27
CA ASP A 186 21.42 12.27 -8.85
C ASP A 186 21.41 11.32 -10.06
N GLU A 187 21.93 10.13 -9.87
CA GLU A 187 22.05 9.10 -10.89
C GLU A 187 21.40 7.80 -10.41
N LEU A 188 20.91 7.01 -11.37
CA LEU A 188 20.45 5.65 -11.13
C LEU A 188 21.60 4.66 -11.24
N HIS A 189 21.69 3.74 -10.29
CA HIS A 189 22.71 2.69 -10.28
C HIS A 189 22.11 1.28 -10.42
N ASN A 190 22.94 0.32 -10.79
CA ASN A 190 22.54 -1.08 -10.77
C ASN A 190 22.09 -1.49 -9.36
N LEU A 191 21.01 -2.26 -9.28
CA LEU A 191 20.32 -2.70 -8.07
C LEU A 191 19.56 -1.60 -7.32
N ASP A 192 19.48 -0.37 -7.82
CA ASP A 192 18.53 0.61 -7.28
C ASP A 192 17.09 0.14 -7.49
N PHE A 193 16.22 0.54 -6.58
CA PHE A 193 14.79 0.41 -6.77
C PHE A 193 14.24 1.80 -7.07
N ALA A 194 13.84 2.04 -8.31
CA ALA A 194 13.41 3.35 -8.78
C ALA A 194 11.89 3.42 -8.96
N TYR A 195 11.29 4.53 -8.54
CA TYR A 195 9.88 4.82 -8.72
C TYR A 195 9.70 5.81 -9.87
N PHE A 196 9.02 5.35 -10.91
CA PHE A 196 8.68 6.11 -12.11
C PHE A 196 7.23 6.59 -12.01
N MET A 197 7.00 7.89 -12.12
CA MET A 197 5.69 8.46 -12.40
C MET A 197 5.54 8.64 -13.90
N THR A 198 4.42 8.18 -14.47
CA THR A 198 4.16 8.21 -15.91
C THR A 198 2.68 8.15 -16.22
N THR A 199 2.31 8.10 -17.51
CA THR A 199 0.96 7.79 -17.99
C THR A 199 0.90 6.39 -18.60
N LYS A 200 -0.30 5.82 -18.79
CA LYS A 200 -0.46 4.45 -19.33
C LYS A 200 0.23 4.25 -20.69
N GLU A 201 0.22 5.26 -21.53
CA GLU A 201 0.77 5.20 -22.90
C GLU A 201 2.28 5.00 -22.92
N TYR A 202 3.00 5.47 -21.89
CA TYR A 202 4.46 5.38 -21.83
C TYR A 202 4.99 4.20 -21.01
N ILE A 203 4.11 3.35 -20.46
CA ILE A 203 4.53 2.14 -19.75
C ILE A 203 5.44 1.24 -20.64
N PRO A 204 5.13 0.99 -21.93
CA PRO A 204 6.02 0.22 -22.80
C PRO A 204 7.41 0.84 -22.95
N TYR A 205 7.49 2.17 -23.05
CA TYR A 205 8.75 2.87 -23.14
C TYR A 205 9.61 2.66 -21.88
N ILE A 206 9.01 2.77 -20.67
CA ILE A 206 9.73 2.51 -19.41
C ILE A 206 10.20 1.05 -19.36
N ARG A 207 9.40 0.10 -19.84
CA ARG A 207 9.80 -1.32 -19.93
C ARG A 207 11.07 -1.49 -20.74
N THR A 208 11.15 -0.83 -21.90
CA THR A 208 12.32 -0.86 -22.78
C THR A 208 13.56 -0.25 -22.13
N ILE A 209 13.49 1.00 -21.66
CA ILE A 209 14.66 1.66 -21.06
C ILE A 209 15.16 0.98 -19.77
N CYS A 210 14.29 0.25 -19.08
CA CYS A 210 14.66 -0.59 -17.93
C CYS A 210 15.20 -1.98 -18.35
N GLY A 211 15.28 -2.32 -19.63
CA GLY A 211 15.76 -3.61 -20.14
C GLY A 211 14.89 -4.79 -19.72
N LYS A 212 13.54 -4.60 -19.69
CA LYS A 212 12.57 -5.59 -19.19
C LYS A 212 11.71 -6.23 -20.31
N GLU A 213 12.09 -6.09 -21.56
CA GLU A 213 11.30 -6.58 -22.72
C GLU A 213 11.09 -8.09 -22.72
N HIS A 214 12.06 -8.85 -22.17
CA HIS A 214 11.99 -10.32 -22.13
C HIS A 214 11.14 -10.86 -20.96
N TYR A 215 10.54 -10.00 -20.12
CA TYR A 215 9.63 -10.44 -19.07
C TYR A 215 8.27 -10.76 -19.69
N ALA A 216 7.85 -12.04 -19.66
CA ALA A 216 6.54 -12.43 -20.14
C ALA A 216 5.43 -11.81 -19.30
N ASP A 217 4.30 -11.47 -19.93
CA ASP A 217 3.10 -11.05 -19.20
C ASP A 217 2.56 -12.19 -18.34
N VAL A 218 1.99 -11.86 -17.20
CA VAL A 218 1.45 -12.87 -16.28
C VAL A 218 0.16 -13.45 -16.84
N LYS A 219 0.18 -14.75 -17.09
CA LYS A 219 -1.00 -15.53 -17.50
C LYS A 219 -1.28 -16.68 -16.54
N ASN A 220 -0.25 -17.29 -15.96
CA ASN A 220 -0.37 -18.39 -15.03
C ASN A 220 0.16 -17.96 -13.67
N VAL A 221 -0.65 -18.13 -12.64
CA VAL A 221 -0.37 -17.75 -11.26
C VAL A 221 -0.53 -18.98 -10.35
N ILE A 222 0.46 -19.26 -9.51
CA ILE A 222 0.32 -20.20 -8.42
C ILE A 222 0.29 -19.41 -7.11
N ILE A 223 -0.74 -19.62 -6.30
CA ILE A 223 -0.89 -19.05 -4.97
C ILE A 223 -0.68 -20.17 -3.95
N MET A 224 0.28 -20.03 -3.04
CA MET A 224 0.52 -20.94 -1.93
C MET A 224 -0.22 -20.42 -0.69
N GLY A 225 -1.18 -21.21 -0.20
CA GLY A 225 -2.03 -20.91 0.95
C GLY A 225 -3.40 -20.35 0.57
N GLY A 226 -4.47 -21.01 0.99
CA GLY A 226 -5.87 -20.71 0.69
C GLY A 226 -6.57 -19.85 1.74
N GLY A 227 -5.87 -18.90 2.35
CA GLY A 227 -6.45 -17.98 3.34
C GLY A 227 -7.38 -16.94 2.74
N LYS A 228 -8.01 -16.09 3.59
CA LYS A 228 -8.94 -15.02 3.17
C LYS A 228 -8.36 -14.11 2.08
N THR A 229 -7.09 -13.75 2.18
CA THR A 229 -6.40 -12.90 1.18
C THR A 229 -6.30 -13.61 -0.18
N ALA A 230 -6.00 -14.91 -0.20
CA ALA A 230 -5.92 -15.68 -1.43
C ALA A 230 -7.28 -15.77 -2.13
N VAL A 231 -8.35 -16.02 -1.36
CA VAL A 231 -9.74 -16.01 -1.89
C VAL A 231 -10.06 -14.65 -2.51
N ARG A 232 -9.78 -13.54 -1.82
CA ARG A 232 -10.06 -12.20 -2.34
C ARG A 232 -9.22 -11.89 -3.58
N ALA A 233 -7.95 -12.29 -3.60
CA ALA A 233 -7.10 -12.15 -4.77
C ALA A 233 -7.65 -12.94 -5.96
N ALA A 234 -8.01 -14.20 -5.77
CA ALA A 234 -8.56 -15.05 -6.83
C ALA A 234 -9.88 -14.50 -7.40
N LEU A 235 -10.83 -14.08 -6.54
CA LEU A 235 -12.11 -13.49 -6.95
C LEU A 235 -11.99 -12.18 -7.75
N THR A 236 -10.87 -11.48 -7.65
CA THR A 236 -10.65 -10.18 -8.30
C THR A 236 -9.49 -10.20 -9.29
N THR A 237 -8.90 -11.37 -9.53
CA THR A 237 -7.91 -11.58 -10.59
C THR A 237 -8.58 -11.42 -11.97
N PRO A 238 -7.93 -10.75 -12.94
CA PRO A 238 -8.48 -10.62 -14.30
C PRO A 238 -8.68 -11.98 -14.97
N ASP A 239 -9.77 -12.14 -15.74
CA ASP A 239 -10.18 -13.38 -16.41
C ASP A 239 -9.14 -13.99 -17.36
N TYR A 240 -8.18 -13.18 -17.85
CA TYR A 240 -7.10 -13.68 -18.71
C TYR A 240 -5.97 -14.40 -17.94
N MET A 241 -6.04 -14.43 -16.60
CA MET A 241 -5.06 -15.11 -15.74
C MET A 241 -5.62 -16.42 -15.21
N ASN A 242 -4.91 -17.51 -15.42
CA ASN A 242 -5.21 -18.82 -14.83
C ASN A 242 -4.61 -18.86 -13.42
N VAL A 243 -5.44 -19.08 -12.42
CA VAL A 243 -5.02 -19.12 -11.02
C VAL A 243 -5.12 -20.56 -10.49
N LYS A 244 -4.03 -21.02 -9.85
CA LYS A 244 -4.01 -22.25 -9.05
C LYS A 244 -3.74 -21.89 -7.59
N ILE A 245 -4.54 -22.41 -6.66
CA ILE A 245 -4.31 -22.27 -5.22
C ILE A 245 -3.86 -23.62 -4.68
N VAL A 246 -2.68 -23.68 -4.07
CA VAL A 246 -2.15 -24.87 -3.38
C VAL A 246 -2.40 -24.68 -1.88
N GLU A 247 -3.22 -25.55 -1.30
CA GLU A 247 -3.61 -25.53 0.11
C GLU A 247 -3.37 -26.89 0.75
N ALA A 248 -2.76 -26.89 1.94
CA ALA A 248 -2.37 -28.12 2.64
C ALA A 248 -3.51 -28.77 3.44
N ASP A 249 -4.51 -28.01 3.82
CA ASP A 249 -5.67 -28.49 4.59
C ASP A 249 -6.80 -28.92 3.63
N GLU A 250 -7.12 -30.22 3.63
CA GLU A 250 -8.13 -30.82 2.74
C GLU A 250 -9.52 -30.19 2.93
N ARG A 251 -9.94 -29.96 4.18
CA ARG A 251 -11.25 -29.35 4.48
C ARG A 251 -11.33 -27.91 3.99
N ARG A 252 -10.18 -27.22 4.00
CA ARG A 252 -10.10 -25.88 3.45
C ARG A 252 -10.16 -25.90 1.92
N CYS A 253 -9.58 -26.90 1.27
CA CYS A 253 -9.73 -27.10 -0.18
C CYS A 253 -11.19 -27.25 -0.59
N GLU A 254 -11.99 -28.02 0.15
CA GLU A 254 -13.43 -28.17 -0.09
C GLU A 254 -14.15 -26.80 -0.03
N LYS A 255 -13.91 -26.03 1.03
CA LYS A 255 -14.48 -24.68 1.18
C LYS A 255 -14.02 -23.71 0.08
N LEU A 256 -12.77 -23.79 -0.35
CA LEU A 256 -12.25 -22.98 -1.44
C LEU A 256 -12.97 -23.28 -2.75
N ASN A 257 -13.22 -24.55 -3.06
CA ASN A 257 -13.98 -24.97 -4.25
C ASN A 257 -15.41 -24.41 -4.22
N GLU A 258 -16.06 -24.34 -3.04
CA GLU A 258 -17.37 -23.71 -2.88
C GLU A 258 -17.31 -22.19 -3.10
N LEU A 259 -16.33 -21.52 -2.50
CA LEU A 259 -16.18 -20.06 -2.56
C LEU A 259 -15.75 -19.54 -3.93
N LEU A 260 -15.06 -20.34 -4.71
CA LEU A 260 -14.45 -19.97 -6.00
C LEU A 260 -15.14 -20.64 -7.19
N ASN A 261 -16.30 -21.27 -6.98
CA ASN A 261 -17.05 -22.04 -7.99
C ASN A 261 -17.46 -21.20 -9.23
N GLU A 262 -17.55 -19.89 -9.10
CA GLU A 262 -17.87 -18.95 -10.20
C GLU A 262 -16.61 -18.42 -10.90
N THR A 263 -15.41 -18.91 -10.54
CA THR A 263 -14.12 -18.53 -11.15
C THR A 263 -13.45 -19.72 -11.82
N ASP A 264 -12.50 -19.46 -12.73
CA ASP A 264 -11.66 -20.49 -13.33
C ASP A 264 -10.47 -20.89 -12.42
N THR A 265 -10.56 -20.58 -11.11
CA THR A 265 -9.50 -20.90 -10.14
C THR A 265 -9.48 -22.40 -9.81
N MET A 266 -8.34 -23.03 -9.99
CA MET A 266 -8.11 -24.43 -9.64
C MET A 266 -7.57 -24.54 -8.22
N VAL A 267 -8.20 -25.37 -7.37
CA VAL A 267 -7.73 -25.65 -6.01
C VAL A 267 -7.02 -27.01 -5.98
N ILE A 268 -5.80 -27.03 -5.45
CA ILE A 268 -4.93 -28.20 -5.40
C ILE A 268 -4.63 -28.47 -3.93
N HIS A 269 -4.97 -29.70 -3.48
CA HIS A 269 -4.62 -30.16 -2.15
C HIS A 269 -3.15 -30.60 -2.12
N GLY A 270 -2.35 -29.96 -1.26
CA GLY A 270 -0.96 -30.34 -1.06
C GLY A 270 -0.12 -29.24 -0.38
N ASP A 271 1.11 -29.62 -0.06
CA ASP A 271 2.08 -28.70 0.53
C ASP A 271 2.77 -27.88 -0.57
N GLY A 272 2.50 -26.58 -0.62
CA GLY A 272 3.09 -25.66 -1.59
C GLY A 272 4.62 -25.46 -1.45
N ARG A 273 5.27 -26.08 -0.45
CA ARG A 273 6.73 -26.18 -0.32
C ARG A 273 7.29 -27.41 -1.05
N ASN A 274 6.46 -28.38 -1.42
CA ASN A 274 6.89 -29.58 -2.12
C ASN A 274 7.22 -29.23 -3.58
N ILE A 275 8.51 -29.38 -3.92
CA ILE A 275 9.03 -29.05 -5.25
C ILE A 275 8.44 -29.96 -6.32
N ASP A 276 8.25 -31.27 -6.03
CA ASP A 276 7.71 -32.23 -6.99
C ASP A 276 6.26 -31.86 -7.34
N LEU A 277 5.44 -31.54 -6.35
CA LEU A 277 4.09 -31.03 -6.56
C LEU A 277 4.08 -29.74 -7.42
N LEU A 278 4.95 -28.80 -7.12
CA LEU A 278 5.04 -27.56 -7.91
C LEU A 278 5.47 -27.83 -9.35
N LEU A 279 6.34 -28.83 -9.58
CA LEU A 279 6.76 -29.24 -10.93
C LEU A 279 5.61 -29.91 -11.69
N GLU A 280 4.84 -30.78 -11.04
CA GLU A 280 3.63 -31.43 -11.59
C GLU A 280 2.58 -30.38 -11.96
N GLU A 281 2.40 -29.36 -11.12
CA GLU A 281 1.47 -28.26 -11.34
C GLU A 281 1.98 -27.19 -12.34
N GLY A 282 3.16 -27.40 -12.91
CA GLY A 282 3.68 -26.61 -14.03
C GLY A 282 4.33 -25.30 -13.62
N ILE A 283 5.00 -25.22 -12.47
CA ILE A 283 5.68 -24.00 -12.00
C ILE A 283 6.68 -23.45 -13.01
N LYS A 284 7.30 -24.31 -13.85
CA LYS A 284 8.24 -23.87 -14.91
C LYS A 284 7.58 -23.02 -16.00
N ASN A 285 6.26 -23.17 -16.18
CA ASN A 285 5.46 -22.42 -17.15
C ASN A 285 4.65 -21.31 -16.47
N THR A 286 4.88 -21.08 -15.17
CA THR A 286 4.18 -20.09 -14.34
C THR A 286 4.98 -18.79 -14.33
N GLN A 287 4.31 -17.66 -14.59
CA GLN A 287 4.96 -16.36 -14.59
C GLN A 287 4.96 -15.71 -13.20
N ALA A 288 3.98 -16.05 -12.34
CA ALA A 288 3.87 -15.49 -11.01
C ALA A 288 3.61 -16.55 -9.93
N PHE A 289 4.31 -16.42 -8.81
CA PHE A 289 4.12 -17.22 -7.60
C PHE A 289 3.82 -16.31 -6.41
N VAL A 290 2.74 -16.57 -5.70
CA VAL A 290 2.25 -15.73 -4.59
C VAL A 290 2.18 -16.58 -3.32
N ALA A 291 2.98 -16.27 -2.31
CA ALA A 291 3.01 -16.99 -1.04
C ALA A 291 2.22 -16.23 0.03
N LEU A 292 1.08 -16.80 0.48
CA LEU A 292 0.10 -16.16 1.36
C LEU A 292 -0.22 -17.03 2.60
N THR A 293 0.72 -17.86 3.04
CA THR A 293 0.53 -18.60 4.31
C THR A 293 0.64 -17.67 5.52
N GLY A 294 0.25 -18.16 6.68
CA GLY A 294 0.39 -17.43 7.96
C GLY A 294 1.82 -17.27 8.48
N ASN A 295 2.82 -17.88 7.82
CA ASN A 295 4.21 -17.90 8.26
C ASN A 295 5.09 -17.15 7.26
N ALA A 296 5.72 -16.05 7.72
CA ALA A 296 6.51 -15.16 6.89
C ALA A 296 7.77 -15.85 6.33
N GLU A 297 8.47 -16.62 7.15
CA GLU A 297 9.68 -17.37 6.77
C GLU A 297 9.37 -18.39 5.67
N THR A 298 8.27 -19.11 5.82
CA THR A 298 7.79 -20.06 4.81
C THR A 298 7.50 -19.33 3.48
N ASN A 299 6.86 -18.15 3.53
CA ASN A 299 6.54 -17.39 2.34
C ASN A 299 7.81 -16.87 1.64
N ILE A 300 8.80 -16.41 2.41
CA ILE A 300 10.11 -15.96 1.89
C ILE A 300 10.82 -17.11 1.18
N LEU A 301 10.98 -18.26 1.85
CA LEU A 301 11.66 -19.42 1.31
C LEU A 301 10.95 -20.01 0.09
N ALA A 302 9.62 -20.04 0.09
CA ALA A 302 8.84 -20.49 -1.06
C ALA A 302 9.02 -19.59 -2.29
N CYS A 303 9.04 -18.27 -2.09
CA CYS A 303 9.33 -17.32 -3.16
C CYS A 303 10.76 -17.47 -3.71
N MET A 304 11.76 -17.70 -2.85
CA MET A 304 13.12 -18.00 -3.30
C MET A 304 13.19 -19.29 -4.14
N THR A 305 12.49 -20.34 -3.69
CA THR A 305 12.39 -21.61 -4.41
C THR A 305 11.73 -21.42 -5.78
N ALA A 306 10.60 -20.72 -5.83
CA ALA A 306 9.91 -20.41 -7.09
C ALA A 306 10.82 -19.65 -8.07
N LYS A 307 11.60 -18.68 -7.59
CA LYS A 307 12.58 -17.97 -8.43
C LYS A 307 13.67 -18.90 -8.98
N ARG A 308 14.18 -19.82 -8.17
CA ARG A 308 15.15 -20.84 -8.63
C ARG A 308 14.57 -21.76 -9.69
N LEU A 309 13.25 -22.03 -9.62
CA LEU A 309 12.52 -22.81 -10.63
C LEU A 309 12.14 -22.01 -11.89
N GLY A 310 12.53 -20.73 -11.96
CA GLY A 310 12.37 -19.88 -13.14
C GLY A 310 11.24 -18.88 -13.10
N VAL A 311 10.46 -18.85 -12.02
CA VAL A 311 9.38 -17.85 -11.87
C VAL A 311 9.97 -16.44 -11.73
N ARG A 312 9.51 -15.52 -12.57
CA ARG A 312 10.04 -14.14 -12.63
C ARG A 312 9.35 -13.21 -11.64
N LYS A 313 8.04 -13.34 -11.46
CA LYS A 313 7.26 -12.54 -10.53
C LYS A 313 6.97 -13.34 -9.26
N THR A 314 7.45 -12.88 -8.13
CA THR A 314 7.14 -13.48 -6.83
C THR A 314 6.55 -12.42 -5.90
N ILE A 315 5.58 -12.81 -5.10
CA ILE A 315 4.91 -11.97 -4.10
C ILE A 315 4.84 -12.76 -2.80
N ALA A 316 5.37 -12.22 -1.71
CA ALA A 316 5.34 -12.85 -0.39
C ALA A 316 4.57 -11.99 0.61
N MET A 317 3.67 -12.60 1.37
CA MET A 317 3.09 -11.96 2.55
C MET A 317 4.05 -12.08 3.72
N VAL A 318 4.54 -10.94 4.23
CA VAL A 318 5.48 -10.84 5.35
C VAL A 318 4.86 -9.94 6.42
N GLU A 319 4.19 -10.58 7.39
CA GLU A 319 3.47 -9.90 8.48
C GLU A 319 4.41 -9.40 9.59
N ASN A 320 5.59 -10.00 9.72
CA ASN A 320 6.62 -9.56 10.65
C ASN A 320 7.48 -8.47 9.98
N LEU A 321 7.46 -7.26 10.52
CA LEU A 321 8.18 -6.12 9.97
C LEU A 321 9.71 -6.28 10.06
N ASP A 322 10.22 -7.02 11.06
CA ASP A 322 11.64 -7.26 11.23
C ASP A 322 12.23 -8.08 10.07
N TYR A 323 11.39 -8.84 9.38
CA TYR A 323 11.80 -9.65 8.23
C TYR A 323 11.70 -8.92 6.89
N VAL A 324 11.07 -7.74 6.84
CA VAL A 324 10.89 -6.99 5.59
C VAL A 324 12.24 -6.60 4.99
N GLY A 325 13.14 -6.02 5.79
CA GLY A 325 14.49 -5.65 5.32
C GLY A 325 15.28 -6.84 4.78
N MET A 326 15.31 -7.95 5.53
CA MET A 326 15.97 -9.19 5.08
C MET A 326 15.35 -9.74 3.79
N ALA A 327 14.03 -9.73 3.70
CA ALA A 327 13.32 -10.22 2.51
C ALA A 327 13.63 -9.37 1.26
N GLU A 328 13.84 -8.07 1.44
CA GLU A 328 14.28 -7.17 0.37
C GLU A 328 15.71 -7.45 -0.08
N GLU A 329 16.65 -7.64 0.88
CA GLU A 329 18.05 -7.99 0.58
C GLU A 329 18.16 -9.32 -0.17
N LEU A 330 17.34 -10.31 0.20
CA LEU A 330 17.23 -11.59 -0.48
C LEU A 330 16.58 -11.49 -1.87
N ASP A 331 16.11 -10.30 -2.25
CA ASP A 331 15.48 -10.04 -3.55
C ASP A 331 14.31 -10.99 -3.87
N ILE A 332 13.51 -11.35 -2.85
CA ILE A 332 12.43 -12.34 -3.00
C ILE A 332 11.29 -11.91 -3.92
N GLY A 333 11.20 -10.65 -4.30
CA GLY A 333 10.14 -10.12 -5.14
C GLY A 333 9.36 -8.99 -4.46
N THR A 334 8.06 -8.96 -4.64
CA THR A 334 7.16 -7.99 -3.99
C THR A 334 6.81 -8.48 -2.60
N ILE A 335 6.83 -7.59 -1.62
CA ILE A 335 6.41 -7.86 -0.24
C ILE A 335 5.04 -7.25 -0.01
N ILE A 336 4.15 -8.00 0.61
CA ILE A 336 2.82 -7.55 1.06
C ILE A 336 2.77 -7.65 2.58
N ASN A 337 2.42 -6.55 3.24
CA ASN A 337 2.18 -6.50 4.68
C ASN A 337 0.81 -5.86 4.94
N LYS A 338 -0.15 -6.64 5.40
CA LYS A 338 -1.53 -6.17 5.63
C LYS A 338 -1.62 -5.09 6.69
N LYS A 339 -0.75 -5.15 7.71
CA LYS A 339 -0.75 -4.17 8.80
C LYS A 339 -0.35 -2.78 8.29
N THR A 340 0.70 -2.71 7.48
CA THR A 340 1.18 -1.45 6.88
C THR A 340 0.16 -0.89 5.88
N ILE A 341 -0.40 -1.74 5.03
CA ILE A 341 -1.43 -1.33 4.04
C ILE A 341 -2.65 -0.74 4.77
N ALA A 342 -3.16 -1.44 5.79
CA ALA A 342 -4.30 -0.95 6.57
C ALA A 342 -3.97 0.32 7.37
N ALA A 343 -2.76 0.42 7.95
CA ALA A 343 -2.34 1.60 8.70
C ALA A 343 -2.25 2.85 7.81
N SER A 344 -1.70 2.72 6.60
CA SER A 344 -1.65 3.82 5.62
C SER A 344 -3.06 4.28 5.22
N HIS A 345 -3.97 3.33 5.01
CA HIS A 345 -5.37 3.66 4.69
C HIS A 345 -6.09 4.37 5.85
N ILE A 346 -5.84 3.95 7.10
CA ILE A 346 -6.41 4.60 8.30
C ILE A 346 -5.82 6.02 8.46
N TYR A 347 -4.51 6.17 8.26
CA TYR A 347 -3.86 7.47 8.41
C TYR A 347 -4.40 8.49 7.40
N GLN A 348 -4.72 8.07 6.18
CA GLN A 348 -5.40 8.91 5.19
C GLN A 348 -6.67 9.57 5.75
N LEU A 349 -7.44 8.85 6.57
CA LEU A 349 -8.70 9.35 7.15
C LEU A 349 -8.49 10.44 8.20
N LEU A 350 -7.28 10.54 8.77
CA LEU A 350 -6.91 11.61 9.74
C LEU A 350 -6.54 12.92 9.07
N LEU A 351 -6.15 12.89 7.80
CA LEU A 351 -5.74 14.10 7.10
C LEU A 351 -6.98 14.97 6.82
N ASP A 352 -6.89 16.26 7.16
CA ASP A 352 -7.98 17.22 6.94
C ASP A 352 -8.02 17.80 5.53
N ALA A 353 -6.93 17.71 4.76
CA ALA A 353 -6.92 18.01 3.35
C ALA A 353 -7.73 16.95 2.59
N ASP A 354 -8.24 17.30 1.42
CA ASP A 354 -8.85 16.32 0.52
C ASP A 354 -7.75 15.41 -0.04
N VAL A 355 -7.41 14.38 0.75
CA VAL A 355 -6.42 13.36 0.41
C VAL A 355 -7.15 12.16 -0.13
N SER A 356 -7.11 11.99 -1.44
CA SER A 356 -7.83 10.91 -2.13
C SER A 356 -7.18 9.55 -1.88
N ASN A 357 -5.85 9.54 -1.75
CA ASN A 357 -5.06 8.33 -1.51
C ASN A 357 -3.80 8.63 -0.71
N LEU A 358 -3.44 7.70 0.17
CA LEU A 358 -2.19 7.71 0.90
C LEU A 358 -1.57 6.31 0.84
N ARG A 359 -0.28 6.25 0.59
CA ARG A 359 0.48 5.00 0.59
C ARG A 359 1.85 5.21 1.22
N SER A 360 2.12 4.47 2.27
CA SER A 360 3.49 4.28 2.73
C SER A 360 4.19 3.28 1.81
N LEU A 361 5.32 3.66 1.25
CA LEU A 361 6.10 2.79 0.38
C LEU A 361 6.97 1.89 1.25
N MET A 362 6.57 0.64 1.45
CA MET A 362 7.26 -0.31 2.34
C MET A 362 8.76 -0.49 2.04
N THR A 363 9.13 -0.28 0.79
CA THR A 363 10.53 -0.42 0.35
C THR A 363 11.38 0.84 0.55
N VAL A 364 10.77 1.97 0.83
CA VAL A 364 11.45 3.27 1.03
C VAL A 364 10.81 3.99 2.20
N ASP A 365 11.60 4.67 3.03
CA ASP A 365 11.10 5.50 4.15
C ASP A 365 10.47 6.80 3.60
N SER A 366 9.44 6.63 2.79
CA SER A 366 8.75 7.71 2.08
C SER A 366 7.27 7.42 1.93
N ASP A 367 6.48 8.47 2.00
CA ASP A 367 5.06 8.44 1.76
C ASP A 367 4.74 9.03 0.39
N VAL A 368 3.73 8.46 -0.24
CA VAL A 368 3.10 8.99 -1.45
C VAL A 368 1.67 9.36 -1.11
N ALA A 369 1.33 10.61 -1.30
CA ALA A 369 -0.01 11.10 -1.05
C ALA A 369 -0.57 11.84 -2.26
N GLU A 370 -1.86 11.67 -2.47
CA GLU A 370 -2.63 12.38 -3.47
C GLU A 370 -3.46 13.47 -2.78
N PHE A 371 -3.13 14.73 -3.04
CA PHE A 371 -3.81 15.89 -2.47
C PHE A 371 -4.62 16.63 -3.53
N THR A 372 -5.85 17.04 -3.18
CA THR A 372 -6.60 18.00 -3.99
C THR A 372 -6.15 19.43 -3.66
N ALA A 373 -5.76 20.19 -4.67
CA ALA A 373 -5.36 21.59 -4.51
C ALA A 373 -6.58 22.46 -4.22
N ALA A 374 -6.72 22.96 -2.98
CA ALA A 374 -7.82 23.83 -2.60
C ALA A 374 -7.67 25.22 -3.23
N GLU A 375 -8.79 25.88 -3.46
CA GLU A 375 -8.81 27.28 -3.93
C GLU A 375 -8.09 28.20 -2.93
N GLY A 376 -7.18 29.05 -3.43
CA GLY A 376 -6.38 29.96 -2.60
C GLY A 376 -5.29 29.30 -1.77
N SER A 377 -5.07 27.97 -1.93
CA SER A 377 -3.97 27.25 -1.28
C SER A 377 -2.60 27.76 -1.74
N ALA A 378 -1.55 27.50 -0.96
CA ALA A 378 -0.21 27.98 -1.29
C ALA A 378 0.32 27.38 -2.59
N VAL A 379 -0.04 26.12 -2.88
CA VAL A 379 0.43 25.36 -4.05
C VAL A 379 -0.08 25.93 -5.37
N THR A 380 -1.20 26.68 -5.38
CA THR A 380 -1.82 27.23 -6.59
C THR A 380 -1.30 28.62 -6.98
N ARG A 381 -0.41 29.22 -6.18
CA ARG A 381 -0.03 30.65 -6.33
C ARG A 381 1.14 30.91 -7.27
N LYS A 382 2.03 29.95 -7.41
CA LYS A 382 3.31 30.10 -8.13
C LYS A 382 3.67 28.80 -8.85
N PRO A 383 4.53 28.85 -9.88
CA PRO A 383 5.13 27.65 -10.45
C PRO A 383 5.84 26.82 -9.38
N VAL A 384 5.90 25.51 -9.58
CA VAL A 384 6.42 24.52 -8.59
C VAL A 384 7.82 24.90 -8.09
N LYS A 385 8.72 25.36 -8.96
CA LYS A 385 10.09 25.79 -8.58
C LYS A 385 10.12 26.97 -7.60
N ASP A 386 9.08 27.79 -7.56
CA ASP A 386 9.01 29.03 -6.75
C ASP A 386 8.13 28.84 -5.48
N LEU A 387 7.62 27.62 -5.23
CA LEU A 387 6.76 27.31 -4.08
C LEU A 387 7.52 27.25 -2.76
N GLY A 388 8.86 27.06 -2.79
CA GLY A 388 9.65 26.84 -1.57
C GLY A 388 9.27 25.55 -0.85
N LEU A 389 9.10 24.47 -1.62
CA LEU A 389 8.78 23.15 -1.07
C LEU A 389 9.86 22.69 -0.07
N PRO A 390 9.49 21.99 1.02
CA PRO A 390 10.46 21.43 1.95
C PRO A 390 11.47 20.52 1.26
N SER A 391 12.69 20.46 1.78
CA SER A 391 13.68 19.45 1.35
C SER A 391 13.15 18.04 1.60
N GLY A 392 13.49 17.10 0.72
CA GLY A 392 13.00 15.72 0.82
C GLY A 392 11.52 15.56 0.40
N MET A 393 11.04 16.45 -0.46
CA MET A 393 9.71 16.39 -1.07
C MET A 393 9.80 16.67 -2.56
N THR A 394 9.01 15.96 -3.36
CA THR A 394 8.81 16.25 -4.78
C THR A 394 7.36 16.05 -5.21
N ILE A 395 6.96 16.76 -6.26
CA ILE A 395 5.66 16.59 -6.93
C ILE A 395 5.92 15.81 -8.21
N GLY A 396 5.40 14.57 -8.28
CA GLY A 396 5.64 13.68 -9.42
C GLY A 396 4.70 13.94 -10.60
N GLY A 397 3.46 14.35 -10.32
CA GLY A 397 2.46 14.57 -11.34
C GLY A 397 1.16 15.14 -10.78
N LEU A 398 0.24 15.49 -11.65
CA LEU A 398 -1.11 15.93 -11.30
C LEU A 398 -2.14 15.37 -12.27
N VAL A 399 -3.37 15.28 -11.82
CA VAL A 399 -4.53 14.98 -12.67
C VAL A 399 -5.44 16.20 -12.73
N ARG A 400 -5.68 16.71 -13.92
CA ARG A 400 -6.54 17.87 -14.21
C ARG A 400 -7.64 17.44 -15.18
N ASN A 401 -8.89 17.59 -14.79
CA ASN A 401 -10.04 17.19 -15.64
C ASN A 401 -9.93 15.75 -16.14
N GLY A 402 -9.48 14.82 -15.28
CA GLY A 402 -9.30 13.40 -15.62
C GLY A 402 -8.05 13.09 -16.48
N LYS A 403 -7.24 14.08 -16.87
CA LYS A 403 -6.03 13.90 -17.66
C LYS A 403 -4.79 13.97 -16.77
N GLY A 404 -3.96 12.93 -16.80
CA GLY A 404 -2.67 12.90 -16.12
C GLY A 404 -1.62 13.77 -16.79
N MET A 405 -0.84 14.47 -16.00
CA MET A 405 0.25 15.35 -16.43
C MET A 405 1.44 15.19 -15.50
N LEU A 406 2.63 15.04 -16.05
CA LEU A 406 3.86 15.09 -15.28
C LEU A 406 4.18 16.53 -14.88
N VAL A 407 4.75 16.70 -13.70
CA VAL A 407 5.04 18.03 -13.14
C VAL A 407 6.53 18.33 -13.23
N ASN A 408 6.87 19.52 -13.70
CA ASN A 408 8.22 20.06 -13.68
C ASN A 408 8.26 21.41 -12.95
N GLY A 409 9.45 21.99 -12.80
CA GLY A 409 9.61 23.25 -12.07
C GLY A 409 8.80 24.45 -12.63
N GLY A 410 8.47 24.44 -13.94
CA GLY A 410 7.65 25.48 -14.60
C GLY A 410 6.15 25.23 -14.50
N SER A 411 5.72 24.07 -14.05
CA SER A 411 4.31 23.70 -13.97
C SER A 411 3.57 24.56 -12.95
N LEU A 412 2.33 24.96 -13.31
CA LEU A 412 1.40 25.67 -12.42
C LEU A 412 0.27 24.71 -12.02
N ILE A 413 0.09 24.54 -10.71
CA ILE A 413 -1.00 23.77 -10.13
C ILE A 413 -2.21 24.69 -10.00
N LEU A 414 -3.38 24.22 -10.42
CA LEU A 414 -4.63 24.96 -10.37
C LEU A 414 -5.55 24.41 -9.27
N PRO A 415 -6.50 25.21 -8.76
CA PRO A 415 -7.54 24.73 -7.87
C PRO A 415 -8.29 23.55 -8.48
N GLY A 416 -8.51 22.49 -7.69
CA GLY A 416 -9.17 21.27 -8.13
C GLY A 416 -8.25 20.23 -8.79
N ASP A 417 -6.97 20.54 -9.02
CA ASP A 417 -6.01 19.52 -9.45
C ASP A 417 -5.80 18.48 -8.37
N SER A 418 -5.77 17.21 -8.74
CA SER A 418 -5.29 16.15 -7.88
C SER A 418 -3.78 15.95 -8.08
N VAL A 419 -2.99 16.15 -7.04
CA VAL A 419 -1.53 16.30 -7.10
C VAL A 419 -0.85 15.17 -6.34
N MET A 420 0.04 14.44 -7.01
CA MET A 420 0.83 13.36 -6.43
C MET A 420 2.11 13.90 -5.82
N VAL A 421 2.23 13.76 -4.51
CA VAL A 421 3.37 14.24 -3.72
C VAL A 421 4.13 13.07 -3.13
N PHE A 422 5.44 13.14 -3.21
CA PHE A 422 6.39 12.22 -2.60
C PHE A 422 7.18 12.96 -1.53
N CYS A 423 7.26 12.41 -0.34
CA CYS A 423 8.01 13.01 0.76
C CYS A 423 8.57 11.93 1.68
N HIS A 424 9.66 12.26 2.39
CA HIS A 424 10.12 11.42 3.49
C HIS A 424 9.06 11.32 4.58
N GLU A 425 9.02 10.18 5.29
CA GLU A 425 8.24 10.02 6.52
C GLU A 425 8.36 11.27 7.42
N ASN A 426 7.32 11.60 8.17
CA ASN A 426 7.23 12.76 9.05
C ASN A 426 7.06 14.14 8.37
N ASN A 427 7.00 14.23 7.05
CA ASN A 427 6.78 15.50 6.37
C ASN A 427 5.34 15.69 5.86
N LEU A 428 4.50 14.67 5.91
CA LEU A 428 3.18 14.67 5.30
C LEU A 428 2.27 15.81 5.82
N LYS A 429 2.25 16.05 7.14
CA LYS A 429 1.52 17.20 7.74
C LYS A 429 2.05 18.57 7.27
N LYS A 430 3.36 18.69 7.00
CA LYS A 430 3.93 19.93 6.47
C LYS A 430 3.47 20.14 5.03
N VAL A 431 3.45 19.06 4.25
CA VAL A 431 2.98 19.04 2.86
C VAL A 431 1.50 19.41 2.78
N GLU A 432 0.67 18.81 3.60
CA GLU A 432 -0.77 19.06 3.67
C GLU A 432 -1.10 20.55 3.75
N ARG A 433 -0.32 21.33 4.51
CA ARG A 433 -0.52 22.78 4.67
C ARG A 433 -0.38 23.58 3.38
N PHE A 434 0.34 23.07 2.38
CA PHE A 434 0.45 23.72 1.07
C PHE A 434 -0.83 23.57 0.25
N PHE A 435 -1.63 22.55 0.52
CA PHE A 435 -2.84 22.19 -0.23
C PHE A 435 -4.13 22.70 0.44
N LYS A 436 -4.10 23.01 1.73
CA LYS A 436 -5.24 23.60 2.45
C LYS A 436 -5.48 25.06 2.04
N GLN A 437 -6.75 25.44 2.06
CA GLN A 437 -7.12 26.85 2.01
C GLN A 437 -6.51 27.57 3.22
N ARG A 438 -5.81 28.68 3.04
CA ARG A 438 -5.38 29.50 4.17
C ARG A 438 -6.60 30.04 4.88
N SER A 439 -6.80 29.68 6.13
CA SER A 439 -7.73 30.41 6.99
C SER A 439 -7.23 31.85 7.13
N LEU A 440 -8.07 32.79 6.78
CA LEU A 440 -7.84 34.23 6.96
C LEU A 440 -8.06 34.59 8.46
N TRP A 441 -7.16 34.10 9.34
CA TRP A 441 -7.07 34.57 10.73
C TRP A 441 -5.61 34.76 11.10
#